data_f28fd08b1ec6e29d3017c83f6be1117e
#
_entry.id   f28fd08b1ec6e29d3017c83f6be1117e
#
_cell.length_a   1.000
_cell.length_b   1.000
_cell.length_c   1.000
_cell.angle_alpha   90.00
_cell.angle_beta   90.00
_cell.angle_gamma   90.00
#
_symmetry.space_group_name_H-M   'P 1'
#
loop_
_entity.id
_entity.type
_entity.pdbx_description
1 polymer ?
#
loop_
_entity_poly.entity_id
_entity_poly.type
_entity_poly.pdbx_seq_one_letter_code
_entity_poly.pdbx_strand_id
1 'polypeptide(L)'
;MSQTRKIDDAGEKIGGARKDMWRARVMTPEDLDALSIEEAVAFVSKDLVWPKPDYGALAEAGFDAEALALQKIVRDRLPLAAVMPRRVSPDQDLRLVHRHYVEMVGMLRDAAARLKSASEMRGFHNAIYNELDWHNTGWRSSEVRSKLDSITSGRRRPFELKSGDLDKAEALVREGFPVSKVDPWLKGVLIKQRDNEFYAVRGRTITTRGHATYEATVAALKAAYQEKRTKKADTPKMPPMYRERLEEIVREGLPTRRDGSVTPEAFIEEFGFRGVEFGEWLPDGERQMVLDHAWDAFCDLAEVLDIPRTSLSLGGNLALAFGARGNGQAAHYEPLRAVFNVSRLSGAGSVAHEYGHFLDHYAGQKEYIPSQNGSIASGSGWYEWSLPRAGRLGGLGPELAAMWDRMMETIRMRRLSRDEHLAALDSKINYHAGRIASETKRLETFIASGGEQRDRKFVPKMQAWLRGEAAAEKSVRARREAFLNNPSLPGAAAVSHYFSEALKLGGSNGYWQRPTETFARAFECAVFDALKKSGARSDYLVHGVEPELYADAIWKGNPYPVGDEREAITSLALDLSRAIIPVIVAKFEQEPGPVPAP
;
A
#
# COMPACT_ATOMS: atom_id res chain seq x y z
N MET A 1 17.85 -44.52 -1.36
CA MET A 1 16.98 -43.74 -2.26
C MET A 1 15.95 -43.04 -1.38
N SER A 2 16.16 -41.78 -1.09
CA SER A 2 15.19 -40.94 -0.37
C SER A 2 13.95 -40.82 -1.28
N GLN A 3 12.80 -41.30 -0.80
CA GLN A 3 11.54 -41.04 -1.49
C GLN A 3 11.32 -39.51 -1.38
N THR A 4 11.49 -38.80 -2.47
CA THR A 4 11.05 -37.43 -2.62
C THR A 4 9.55 -37.40 -2.33
N ARG A 5 9.17 -36.83 -1.21
CA ARG A 5 7.77 -36.61 -0.88
C ARG A 5 7.18 -35.72 -1.97
N LYS A 6 6.21 -36.25 -2.68
CA LYS A 6 5.46 -35.48 -3.65
C LYS A 6 4.59 -34.48 -2.89
N ILE A 7 4.74 -33.20 -3.13
CA ILE A 7 3.84 -32.17 -2.61
C ILE A 7 2.61 -32.15 -3.51
N ASP A 8 1.61 -32.96 -3.15
CA ASP A 8 0.51 -33.33 -4.04
C ASP A 8 -0.68 -32.39 -3.99
N ASP A 9 -0.82 -31.58 -2.95
CA ASP A 9 -2.04 -30.78 -2.78
C ASP A 9 -1.81 -29.28 -3.01
N ALA A 10 -2.51 -28.80 -4.04
CA ALA A 10 -2.71 -27.39 -4.27
C ALA A 10 -3.43 -26.76 -3.07
N GLY A 11 -2.72 -25.90 -2.31
CA GLY A 11 -3.22 -25.30 -1.10
C GLY A 11 -2.95 -26.08 0.17
N GLU A 12 -2.04 -27.07 0.11
CA GLU A 12 -1.50 -27.73 1.28
C GLU A 12 -0.93 -26.72 2.27
N LYS A 13 -1.24 -26.95 3.54
CA LYS A 13 -0.77 -26.12 4.64
C LYS A 13 0.02 -26.97 5.60
N ILE A 14 1.14 -26.42 6.02
CA ILE A 14 2.01 -27.06 6.99
C ILE A 14 2.23 -26.06 8.11
N GLY A 15 1.98 -26.50 9.33
CA GLY A 15 2.05 -25.66 10.52
C GLY A 15 0.97 -24.58 10.55
N GLY A 16 1.29 -23.41 11.11
CA GLY A 16 0.36 -22.30 11.32
C GLY A 16 0.21 -21.33 10.14
N ALA A 17 0.66 -21.68 8.93
CA ALA A 17 0.35 -20.89 7.75
C ALA A 17 -1.14 -21.00 7.47
N ARG A 18 -1.90 -19.93 7.74
CA ARG A 18 -3.35 -19.94 7.60
C ARG A 18 -3.74 -19.47 6.20
N LYS A 19 -4.22 -20.39 5.39
CA LYS A 19 -5.10 -20.06 4.27
C LYS A 19 -6.39 -19.47 4.83
N ASP A 20 -7.06 -18.56 4.10
CA ASP A 20 -8.34 -18.02 4.54
C ASP A 20 -9.28 -19.14 5.03
N MET A 21 -9.27 -19.38 6.35
CA MET A 21 -10.18 -20.33 6.99
C MET A 21 -11.65 -20.06 6.61
N TRP A 22 -11.89 -18.85 6.15
CA TRP A 22 -13.19 -18.25 5.85
C TRP A 22 -13.61 -18.38 4.40
N ARG A 23 -12.77 -18.91 3.47
CA ARG A 23 -13.19 -19.10 2.07
C ARG A 23 -14.37 -20.07 1.91
N ALA A 24 -14.52 -20.99 2.85
CA ALA A 24 -15.56 -22.03 2.79
C ALA A 24 -16.87 -21.63 3.50
N ARG A 25 -16.88 -20.56 4.31
CA ARG A 25 -18.05 -20.08 5.03
C ARG A 25 -18.04 -18.58 5.24
N VAL A 26 -19.22 -18.05 5.49
CA VAL A 26 -19.40 -16.64 5.84
C VAL A 26 -18.98 -16.45 7.30
N MET A 27 -18.21 -15.39 7.57
CA MET A 27 -17.80 -15.03 8.93
C MET A 27 -19.01 -14.58 9.76
N THR A 28 -19.10 -15.09 10.98
CA THR A 28 -20.13 -14.76 11.97
C THR A 28 -19.53 -14.01 13.16
N PRO A 29 -20.33 -13.36 14.03
CA PRO A 29 -19.81 -12.70 15.23
C PRO A 29 -19.09 -13.65 16.18
N GLU A 30 -19.50 -14.91 16.27
CA GLU A 30 -18.89 -15.94 17.13
C GLU A 30 -17.47 -16.29 16.67
N ASP A 31 -17.21 -16.19 15.37
CA ASP A 31 -15.88 -16.44 14.81
C ASP A 31 -14.83 -15.44 15.35
N LEU A 32 -15.27 -14.26 15.79
CA LEU A 32 -14.37 -13.25 16.36
C LEU A 32 -13.86 -13.62 17.76
N ASP A 33 -14.58 -14.47 18.48
CA ASP A 33 -14.19 -14.87 19.84
C ASP A 33 -12.93 -15.75 19.82
N ALA A 34 -12.67 -16.41 18.68
CA ALA A 34 -11.49 -17.23 18.43
C ALA A 34 -10.28 -16.43 17.87
N LEU A 35 -10.44 -15.12 17.61
CA LEU A 35 -9.40 -14.28 17.02
C LEU A 35 -8.79 -13.34 18.07
N SER A 36 -7.48 -13.07 17.97
CA SER A 36 -6.87 -11.94 18.68
C SER A 36 -7.41 -10.61 18.12
N ILE A 37 -7.15 -9.49 18.79
CA ILE A 37 -7.52 -8.16 18.28
C ILE A 37 -6.85 -7.90 16.93
N GLU A 38 -5.57 -8.24 16.81
CA GLU A 38 -4.76 -8.08 15.61
C GLU A 38 -5.33 -8.94 14.46
N GLU A 39 -5.70 -10.18 14.76
CA GLU A 39 -6.34 -11.06 13.78
C GLU A 39 -7.73 -10.55 13.37
N ALA A 40 -8.54 -10.07 14.30
CA ALA A 40 -9.84 -9.50 13.97
C ALA A 40 -9.70 -8.29 13.04
N VAL A 41 -8.77 -7.40 13.33
CA VAL A 41 -8.44 -6.27 12.46
C VAL A 41 -7.96 -6.75 11.08
N ALA A 42 -7.16 -7.82 11.04
CA ALA A 42 -6.58 -8.38 9.81
C ALA A 42 -7.60 -9.08 8.92
N PHE A 43 -8.48 -9.86 9.53
CA PHE A 43 -9.33 -10.80 8.80
C PHE A 43 -10.75 -10.29 8.58
N VAL A 44 -11.27 -9.39 9.43
CA VAL A 44 -12.65 -8.91 9.28
C VAL A 44 -12.77 -8.00 8.08
N SER A 45 -13.39 -8.50 7.04
CA SER A 45 -13.65 -7.74 5.83
C SER A 45 -15.06 -7.96 5.31
N LYS A 46 -15.56 -6.97 4.57
CA LYS A 46 -16.87 -7.07 3.90
C LYS A 46 -17.04 -8.36 3.12
N ASP A 47 -16.00 -8.77 2.39
CA ASP A 47 -16.10 -9.93 1.49
C ASP A 47 -16.12 -11.26 2.24
N LEU A 48 -15.67 -11.31 3.49
CA LEU A 48 -15.83 -12.47 4.36
C LEU A 48 -17.20 -12.54 5.02
N VAL A 49 -17.81 -11.40 5.36
CA VAL A 49 -19.13 -11.34 6.00
C VAL A 49 -20.27 -11.36 4.98
N TRP A 50 -20.09 -10.65 3.88
CA TRP A 50 -21.01 -10.63 2.74
C TRP A 50 -20.23 -10.88 1.44
N PRO A 51 -19.94 -12.13 1.10
CA PRO A 51 -19.31 -12.48 -0.17
C PRO A 51 -20.06 -11.87 -1.35
N LYS A 52 -19.35 -11.56 -2.42
CA LYS A 52 -20.00 -11.02 -3.61
C LYS A 52 -21.03 -12.03 -4.13
N PRO A 53 -22.33 -11.68 -4.19
CA PRO A 53 -23.35 -12.58 -4.70
C PRO A 53 -23.16 -12.92 -6.17
N ASP A 54 -23.53 -14.12 -6.55
CA ASP A 54 -23.77 -14.44 -7.95
C ASP A 54 -25.13 -13.86 -8.35
N TYR A 55 -25.10 -12.64 -8.88
CA TYR A 55 -26.30 -11.92 -9.26
C TYR A 55 -27.02 -12.58 -10.44
N GLY A 56 -26.31 -13.33 -11.31
CA GLY A 56 -26.92 -14.11 -12.39
C GLY A 56 -27.78 -15.23 -11.84
N ALA A 57 -27.20 -16.05 -10.95
CA ALA A 57 -27.93 -17.14 -10.29
C ALA A 57 -29.13 -16.61 -9.47
N LEU A 58 -29.01 -15.46 -8.81
CA LEU A 58 -30.12 -14.84 -8.09
C LEU A 58 -31.24 -14.36 -9.02
N ALA A 59 -30.92 -13.83 -10.21
CA ALA A 59 -31.93 -13.50 -11.20
C ALA A 59 -32.67 -14.73 -11.72
N GLU A 60 -31.95 -15.82 -11.96
CA GLU A 60 -32.56 -17.11 -12.32
C GLU A 60 -33.44 -17.67 -11.19
N ALA A 61 -33.12 -17.37 -9.93
CA ALA A 61 -33.93 -17.70 -8.76
C ALA A 61 -35.13 -16.77 -8.53
N GLY A 62 -35.40 -15.84 -9.47
CA GLY A 62 -36.61 -14.99 -9.48
C GLY A 62 -36.47 -13.65 -8.76
N PHE A 63 -35.25 -13.15 -8.54
CA PHE A 63 -35.05 -11.79 -8.07
C PHE A 63 -35.15 -10.79 -9.21
N ASP A 64 -35.80 -9.65 -8.99
CA ASP A 64 -35.85 -8.55 -9.95
C ASP A 64 -34.45 -8.00 -10.21
N ALA A 65 -34.13 -7.73 -11.47
CA ALA A 65 -32.85 -7.13 -11.86
C ALA A 65 -32.58 -5.79 -11.15
N GLU A 66 -33.61 -4.94 -10.98
CA GLU A 66 -33.49 -3.67 -10.25
C GLU A 66 -33.25 -3.92 -8.76
N ALA A 67 -33.91 -4.92 -8.13
CA ALA A 67 -33.65 -5.31 -6.76
C ALA A 67 -32.18 -5.72 -6.57
N LEU A 68 -31.66 -6.56 -7.45
CA LEU A 68 -30.27 -6.99 -7.44
C LEU A 68 -29.29 -5.83 -7.67
N ALA A 69 -29.64 -4.87 -8.53
CA ALA A 69 -28.84 -3.67 -8.74
C ALA A 69 -28.80 -2.79 -7.48
N LEU A 70 -29.91 -2.65 -6.76
CA LEU A 70 -29.98 -1.92 -5.48
C LEU A 70 -29.18 -2.65 -4.39
N GLN A 71 -29.29 -3.97 -4.28
CA GLN A 71 -28.45 -4.78 -3.38
C GLN A 71 -26.96 -4.57 -3.67
N LYS A 72 -26.57 -4.62 -4.94
CA LYS A 72 -25.20 -4.35 -5.35
C LYS A 72 -24.73 -2.95 -4.93
N ILE A 73 -25.57 -1.93 -5.10
CA ILE A 73 -25.26 -0.54 -4.72
C ILE A 73 -25.05 -0.43 -3.21
N VAL A 74 -25.89 -1.06 -2.39
CA VAL A 74 -25.74 -1.10 -0.93
C VAL A 74 -24.42 -1.78 -0.54
N ARG A 75 -24.19 -2.99 -1.07
CA ARG A 75 -22.98 -3.76 -0.77
C ARG A 75 -21.70 -3.03 -1.19
N ASP A 76 -21.67 -2.46 -2.38
CA ASP A 76 -20.50 -1.74 -2.89
C ASP A 76 -20.17 -0.48 -2.09
N ARG A 77 -21.17 0.10 -1.42
CA ARG A 77 -21.02 1.28 -0.56
C ARG A 77 -20.51 0.94 0.84
N LEU A 78 -20.67 -0.28 1.30
CA LEU A 78 -20.14 -0.72 2.57
C LEU A 78 -18.61 -0.55 2.61
N PRO A 79 -18.04 -0.09 3.73
CA PRO A 79 -16.60 -0.05 3.90
C PRO A 79 -16.02 -1.47 3.84
N LEU A 80 -14.79 -1.61 3.34
CA LEU A 80 -14.11 -2.91 3.22
C LEU A 80 -13.84 -3.56 4.58
N ALA A 81 -13.63 -2.75 5.61
CA ALA A 81 -13.42 -3.17 6.99
C ALA A 81 -14.20 -2.28 7.94
N ALA A 82 -14.23 -2.64 9.22
CA ALA A 82 -14.89 -1.86 10.26
C ALA A 82 -14.40 -0.40 10.29
N VAL A 83 -15.32 0.55 10.38
CA VAL A 83 -14.99 1.97 10.54
C VAL A 83 -14.60 2.20 12.00
N MET A 84 -13.34 2.54 12.21
CA MET A 84 -12.82 2.78 13.55
C MET A 84 -13.26 4.14 14.09
N PRO A 85 -13.52 4.25 15.40
CA PRO A 85 -13.83 5.53 16.04
C PRO A 85 -12.70 6.54 15.84
N ARG A 86 -13.06 7.81 15.64
CA ARG A 86 -12.06 8.89 15.45
C ARG A 86 -11.16 9.11 16.67
N ARG A 87 -11.64 8.75 17.85
CA ARG A 87 -10.90 8.77 19.11
C ARG A 87 -11.09 7.41 19.76
N VAL A 88 -9.99 6.70 19.93
CA VAL A 88 -9.98 5.43 20.68
C VAL A 88 -9.56 5.77 22.09
N SER A 89 -10.42 5.44 23.05
CA SER A 89 -10.04 5.47 24.46
C SER A 89 -9.07 4.31 24.75
N PRO A 90 -8.10 4.45 25.67
CA PRO A 90 -7.23 3.33 26.06
C PRO A 90 -8.01 2.08 26.49
N ASP A 91 -9.20 2.26 27.04
CA ASP A 91 -10.05 1.17 27.54
C ASP A 91 -11.06 0.67 26.48
N GLN A 92 -11.00 1.15 25.25
CA GLN A 92 -11.96 0.77 24.21
C GLN A 92 -11.61 -0.60 23.62
N ASP A 93 -12.51 -1.55 23.79
CA ASP A 93 -12.39 -2.87 23.17
C ASP A 93 -12.61 -2.78 21.65
N LEU A 94 -11.52 -2.87 20.90
CA LEU A 94 -11.54 -2.84 19.44
C LEU A 94 -12.21 -4.09 18.83
N ARG A 95 -12.25 -5.22 19.54
CA ARG A 95 -12.99 -6.40 19.10
C ARG A 95 -14.49 -6.10 18.99
N LEU A 96 -15.01 -5.31 19.93
CA LEU A 96 -16.42 -4.91 19.92
C LEU A 96 -16.77 -4.13 18.65
N VAL A 97 -15.88 -3.27 18.14
CA VAL A 97 -16.11 -2.54 16.89
C VAL A 97 -16.17 -3.49 15.70
N HIS A 98 -15.30 -4.50 15.65
CA HIS A 98 -15.32 -5.52 14.60
C HIS A 98 -16.53 -6.42 14.73
N ARG A 99 -16.92 -6.80 15.95
CA ARG A 99 -18.15 -7.56 16.21
C ARG A 99 -19.38 -6.81 15.67
N HIS A 100 -19.53 -5.56 16.03
CA HIS A 100 -20.62 -4.70 15.52
C HIS A 100 -20.61 -4.58 14.00
N TYR A 101 -19.43 -4.52 13.38
CA TYR A 101 -19.32 -4.51 11.93
C TYR A 101 -19.81 -5.84 11.32
N VAL A 102 -19.38 -6.98 11.86
CA VAL A 102 -19.82 -8.31 11.37
C VAL A 102 -21.32 -8.48 11.54
N GLU A 103 -21.87 -8.11 12.70
CA GLU A 103 -23.30 -8.12 12.97
C GLU A 103 -24.09 -7.27 11.97
N MET A 104 -23.66 -6.04 11.75
CA MET A 104 -24.35 -5.13 10.83
C MET A 104 -24.25 -5.56 9.38
N VAL A 105 -23.09 -5.98 8.91
CA VAL A 105 -22.94 -6.45 7.52
C VAL A 105 -23.70 -7.77 7.31
N GLY A 106 -23.70 -8.65 8.31
CA GLY A 106 -24.49 -9.87 8.31
C GLY A 106 -25.99 -9.58 8.24
N MET A 107 -26.50 -8.70 9.10
CA MET A 107 -27.90 -8.24 9.08
C MET A 107 -28.30 -7.67 7.71
N LEU A 108 -27.48 -6.82 7.13
CA LEU A 108 -27.72 -6.25 5.81
C LEU A 108 -27.75 -7.31 4.71
N ARG A 109 -26.84 -8.29 4.77
CA ARG A 109 -26.83 -9.44 3.85
C ARG A 109 -28.11 -10.25 3.94
N ASP A 110 -28.50 -10.61 5.15
CA ASP A 110 -29.64 -11.48 5.39
C ASP A 110 -30.97 -10.79 5.08
N ALA A 111 -31.07 -9.50 5.37
CA ALA A 111 -32.22 -8.69 4.95
C ALA A 111 -32.29 -8.58 3.42
N ALA A 112 -31.16 -8.31 2.74
CA ALA A 112 -31.10 -8.22 1.29
C ALA A 112 -31.48 -9.55 0.61
N ALA A 113 -31.09 -10.67 1.18
CA ALA A 113 -31.42 -12.00 0.67
C ALA A 113 -32.94 -12.33 0.70
N ARG A 114 -33.70 -11.63 1.52
CA ARG A 114 -35.17 -11.80 1.63
C ARG A 114 -35.96 -10.93 0.66
N LEU A 115 -35.39 -9.84 0.15
CA LEU A 115 -36.07 -8.82 -0.65
C LEU A 115 -35.86 -9.06 -2.14
N LYS A 116 -36.87 -9.63 -2.79
CA LYS A 116 -36.79 -10.07 -4.19
C LYS A 116 -37.17 -9.02 -5.21
N SER A 117 -37.99 -8.03 -4.84
CA SER A 117 -38.49 -6.99 -5.73
C SER A 117 -37.86 -5.62 -5.50
N ALA A 118 -37.85 -4.79 -6.52
CA ALA A 118 -37.39 -3.41 -6.42
C ALA A 118 -38.21 -2.60 -5.40
N SER A 119 -39.50 -2.86 -5.30
CA SER A 119 -40.38 -2.22 -4.33
C SER A 119 -39.99 -2.51 -2.90
N GLU A 120 -39.69 -3.76 -2.58
CA GLU A 120 -39.17 -4.18 -1.26
C GLU A 120 -37.82 -3.56 -0.96
N MET A 121 -36.90 -3.57 -1.93
CA MET A 121 -35.57 -2.98 -1.76
C MET A 121 -35.60 -1.44 -1.55
N ARG A 122 -36.60 -0.73 -2.07
CA ARG A 122 -36.77 0.70 -1.76
C ARG A 122 -37.07 0.93 -0.28
N GLY A 123 -37.74 -0.02 0.37
CA GLY A 123 -38.03 -0.01 1.81
C GLY A 123 -36.90 -0.59 2.68
N PHE A 124 -35.76 -0.96 2.12
CA PHE A 124 -34.69 -1.67 2.80
C PHE A 124 -34.21 -0.99 4.10
N HIS A 125 -34.08 0.34 4.09
CA HIS A 125 -33.67 1.09 5.28
C HIS A 125 -34.66 0.96 6.44
N ASN A 126 -35.98 0.90 6.15
CA ASN A 126 -37.00 0.70 7.19
C ASN A 126 -36.89 -0.71 7.80
N ALA A 127 -36.65 -1.72 6.98
CA ALA A 127 -36.45 -3.09 7.49
C ALA A 127 -35.25 -3.15 8.46
N ILE A 128 -34.15 -2.51 8.12
CA ILE A 128 -32.95 -2.45 8.97
C ILE A 128 -33.20 -1.64 10.26
N TYR A 129 -33.88 -0.50 10.16
CA TYR A 129 -34.21 0.32 11.33
C TYR A 129 -35.18 -0.38 12.27
N ASN A 130 -36.13 -1.16 11.74
CA ASN A 130 -37.04 -1.97 12.56
C ASN A 130 -36.29 -3.11 13.26
N GLU A 131 -35.38 -3.81 12.55
CA GLU A 131 -34.58 -4.89 13.12
C GLU A 131 -33.62 -4.40 14.23
N LEU A 132 -33.14 -3.16 14.12
CA LEU A 132 -32.35 -2.47 15.14
C LEU A 132 -33.17 -1.83 16.26
N ASP A 133 -34.48 -1.88 16.20
CA ASP A 133 -35.39 -1.13 17.07
C ASP A 133 -35.02 0.37 17.16
N TRP A 134 -34.56 0.92 16.03
CA TRP A 134 -34.03 2.28 15.95
C TRP A 134 -35.01 3.35 16.40
N HIS A 135 -36.30 3.19 16.06
CA HIS A 135 -37.32 4.18 16.32
C HIS A 135 -37.64 4.32 17.82
N ASN A 136 -37.48 3.23 18.58
CA ASN A 136 -37.75 3.22 20.01
C ASN A 136 -36.49 3.49 20.85
N THR A 137 -35.36 2.90 20.49
CA THR A 137 -34.16 2.87 21.32
C THR A 137 -32.88 3.36 20.66
N GLY A 138 -32.79 3.30 19.32
CA GLY A 138 -31.55 3.39 18.57
C GLY A 138 -30.67 4.60 18.87
N TRP A 139 -31.26 5.79 18.99
CA TRP A 139 -30.51 7.00 19.28
C TRP A 139 -30.13 7.17 20.79
N ARG A 140 -30.79 6.44 21.69
CA ARG A 140 -30.46 6.34 23.12
C ARG A 140 -29.50 5.19 23.40
N SER A 141 -29.57 4.11 22.61
CA SER A 141 -28.71 2.95 22.74
C SER A 141 -27.30 3.25 22.20
N SER A 142 -26.29 3.15 23.08
CA SER A 142 -24.88 3.25 22.68
C SER A 142 -24.46 2.12 21.75
N GLU A 143 -24.99 0.91 21.97
CA GLU A 143 -24.71 -0.27 21.17
C GLU A 143 -25.22 -0.11 19.72
N VAL A 144 -26.50 0.26 19.55
CA VAL A 144 -27.09 0.45 18.20
C VAL A 144 -26.36 1.56 17.45
N ARG A 145 -25.94 2.63 18.12
CA ARG A 145 -25.10 3.67 17.51
C ARG A 145 -23.75 3.13 17.09
N SER A 146 -23.09 2.37 17.97
CA SER A 146 -21.79 1.76 17.67
C SER A 146 -21.88 0.77 16.49
N LYS A 147 -22.93 -0.03 16.41
CA LYS A 147 -23.23 -0.89 15.25
C LYS A 147 -23.33 -0.09 13.96
N LEU A 148 -24.11 0.99 13.94
CA LEU A 148 -24.26 1.85 12.78
C LEU A 148 -22.98 2.58 12.41
N ASP A 149 -22.23 3.06 13.39
CA ASP A 149 -20.96 3.77 13.19
C ASP A 149 -19.88 2.84 12.60
N SER A 150 -19.89 1.54 12.96
CA SER A 150 -18.94 0.56 12.45
C SER A 150 -18.99 0.35 10.92
N ILE A 151 -20.12 0.70 10.27
CA ILE A 151 -20.34 0.60 8.83
C ILE A 151 -20.44 1.95 8.12
N THR A 152 -20.34 3.08 8.85
CA THR A 152 -20.60 4.41 8.30
C THR A 152 -19.33 5.23 8.16
N SER A 153 -18.75 5.29 6.96
CA SER A 153 -17.54 6.07 6.66
C SER A 153 -17.78 7.54 6.30
N GLY A 154 -19.00 8.03 6.35
CA GLY A 154 -19.39 9.39 5.95
C GLY A 154 -20.66 9.88 6.64
N ARG A 155 -21.32 10.89 6.06
CA ARG A 155 -22.56 11.44 6.61
C ARG A 155 -23.80 10.57 6.34
N ARG A 156 -23.68 9.54 5.52
CA ARG A 156 -24.80 8.73 5.04
C ARG A 156 -24.53 7.24 5.33
N ARG A 157 -25.54 6.56 5.86
CA ARG A 157 -25.50 5.12 6.07
C ARG A 157 -25.55 4.36 4.75
N PRO A 158 -24.79 3.28 4.57
CA PRO A 158 -24.70 2.57 3.29
C PRO A 158 -26.04 2.06 2.74
N PHE A 159 -26.96 1.69 3.63
CA PHE A 159 -28.26 1.11 3.28
C PHE A 159 -29.39 2.12 3.04
N GLU A 160 -29.14 3.42 3.24
CA GLU A 160 -30.10 4.48 2.91
C GLU A 160 -30.07 4.77 1.41
N LEU A 161 -31.07 4.27 0.70
CA LEU A 161 -31.24 4.49 -0.74
C LEU A 161 -31.88 5.86 -1.00
N LYS A 162 -31.38 6.61 -1.97
CA LYS A 162 -31.91 7.90 -2.43
C LYS A 162 -32.21 7.82 -3.92
N SER A 163 -32.92 8.82 -4.46
CA SER A 163 -33.27 8.90 -5.88
C SER A 163 -32.11 8.63 -6.83
N GLY A 164 -30.93 9.21 -6.57
CA GLY A 164 -29.74 8.93 -7.38
C GLY A 164 -29.20 7.49 -7.30
N ASP A 165 -29.63 6.68 -6.33
CA ASP A 165 -29.32 5.26 -6.28
C ASP A 165 -30.32 4.45 -7.10
N LEU A 166 -31.57 4.90 -7.14
CA LEU A 166 -32.60 4.33 -8.01
C LEU A 166 -32.23 4.57 -9.48
N ASP A 167 -31.84 5.81 -9.84
CA ASP A 167 -31.33 6.13 -11.18
C ASP A 167 -30.14 5.24 -11.58
N LYS A 168 -29.26 4.94 -10.61
CA LYS A 168 -28.14 4.02 -10.80
C LYS A 168 -28.56 2.59 -11.04
N ALA A 169 -29.52 2.10 -10.26
CA ALA A 169 -30.02 0.75 -10.41
C ALA A 169 -30.68 0.56 -11.77
N GLU A 170 -31.51 1.52 -12.18
CA GLU A 170 -32.14 1.55 -13.50
C GLU A 170 -31.09 1.54 -14.62
N ALA A 171 -30.04 2.36 -14.50
CA ALA A 171 -28.97 2.39 -15.48
C ALA A 171 -28.24 1.04 -15.58
N LEU A 172 -27.94 0.38 -14.45
CA LEU A 172 -27.32 -0.95 -14.43
C LEU A 172 -28.18 -1.99 -15.15
N VAL A 173 -29.50 -1.99 -14.88
CA VAL A 173 -30.43 -2.92 -15.53
C VAL A 173 -30.53 -2.66 -17.03
N ARG A 174 -30.61 -1.39 -17.45
CA ARG A 174 -30.60 -0.99 -18.87
C ARG A 174 -29.33 -1.44 -19.59
N GLU A 175 -28.20 -1.50 -18.90
CA GLU A 175 -26.91 -1.98 -19.39
C GLU A 175 -26.78 -3.51 -19.37
N GLY A 176 -27.84 -4.23 -18.97
CA GLY A 176 -27.91 -5.69 -19.02
C GLY A 176 -27.52 -6.41 -17.72
N PHE A 177 -27.35 -5.68 -16.61
CA PHE A 177 -27.15 -6.32 -15.30
C PHE A 177 -28.44 -7.08 -14.90
N PRO A 178 -28.35 -8.28 -14.30
CA PRO A 178 -27.15 -8.94 -13.80
C PRO A 178 -26.45 -9.89 -14.77
N VAL A 179 -27.00 -10.10 -15.96
CA VAL A 179 -26.57 -11.16 -16.90
C VAL A 179 -25.34 -10.75 -17.70
N SER A 180 -25.20 -9.47 -18.02
CA SER A 180 -24.04 -8.96 -18.78
C SER A 180 -23.02 -8.25 -17.90
N LYS A 181 -21.74 -8.37 -18.26
CA LYS A 181 -20.68 -7.54 -17.65
C LYS A 181 -20.87 -6.09 -18.13
N VAL A 182 -21.08 -5.16 -17.19
CA VAL A 182 -21.08 -3.74 -17.52
C VAL A 182 -19.77 -3.37 -18.21
N ASP A 183 -19.87 -2.75 -19.37
CA ASP A 183 -18.72 -2.29 -20.14
C ASP A 183 -17.81 -1.39 -19.29
N PRO A 184 -16.47 -1.57 -19.38
CA PRO A 184 -15.52 -0.82 -18.54
C PRO A 184 -15.65 0.70 -18.63
N TRP A 185 -16.13 1.22 -19.78
CA TRP A 185 -16.29 2.66 -20.03
C TRP A 185 -17.59 3.22 -19.43
N LEU A 186 -18.59 2.37 -19.14
CA LEU A 186 -19.80 2.72 -18.39
C LEU A 186 -19.65 2.57 -16.87
N LYS A 187 -18.64 1.84 -16.41
CA LYS A 187 -18.46 1.58 -14.98
C LYS A 187 -18.39 2.87 -14.15
N GLY A 188 -19.38 3.07 -13.26
CA GLY A 188 -19.48 4.24 -12.39
C GLY A 188 -19.90 5.52 -13.08
N VAL A 189 -20.45 5.44 -14.29
CA VAL A 189 -21.01 6.56 -15.04
C VAL A 189 -22.55 6.56 -14.87
N LEU A 190 -23.12 7.74 -14.67
CA LEU A 190 -24.56 7.98 -14.71
C LEU A 190 -24.86 8.85 -15.92
N ILE A 191 -25.75 8.37 -16.80
CA ILE A 191 -26.30 9.19 -17.88
C ILE A 191 -27.59 9.82 -17.40
N LYS A 192 -27.67 11.15 -17.49
CA LYS A 192 -28.79 11.97 -17.04
C LYS A 192 -29.30 12.81 -18.20
N GLN A 193 -30.56 13.22 -18.10
CA GLN A 193 -31.18 14.14 -19.04
C GLN A 193 -31.53 15.45 -18.34
N ARG A 194 -31.28 16.57 -19.03
CA ARG A 194 -31.71 17.90 -18.63
C ARG A 194 -31.94 18.74 -19.89
N ASP A 195 -33.02 19.51 -19.91
CA ASP A 195 -33.35 20.44 -21.00
C ASP A 195 -33.31 19.80 -22.42
N ASN A 196 -33.84 18.56 -22.54
CA ASN A 196 -33.80 17.70 -23.74
C ASN A 196 -32.41 17.24 -24.21
N GLU A 197 -31.37 17.46 -23.42
CA GLU A 197 -30.02 16.97 -23.70
C GLU A 197 -29.60 15.90 -22.69
N PHE A 198 -28.84 14.91 -23.19
CA PHE A 198 -28.23 13.88 -22.36
C PHE A 198 -26.81 14.27 -22.02
N TYR A 199 -26.39 13.94 -20.79
CA TYR A 199 -25.03 14.12 -20.29
C TYR A 199 -24.66 13.00 -19.35
N ALA A 200 -23.36 12.70 -19.26
CA ALA A 200 -22.85 11.67 -18.40
C ALA A 200 -21.99 12.24 -17.28
N VAL A 201 -22.13 11.67 -16.07
CA VAL A 201 -21.36 12.06 -14.89
C VAL A 201 -20.67 10.86 -14.27
N ARG A 202 -19.43 11.03 -13.81
CA ARG A 202 -18.71 10.07 -12.99
C ARG A 202 -18.37 10.74 -11.65
N GLY A 203 -19.04 10.29 -10.58
CA GLY A 203 -18.97 10.96 -9.29
C GLY A 203 -19.54 12.39 -9.38
N ARG A 204 -18.69 13.41 -9.20
CA ARG A 204 -19.07 14.85 -9.30
C ARG A 204 -18.68 15.49 -10.63
N THR A 205 -18.01 14.75 -11.52
CA THR A 205 -17.46 15.29 -12.76
C THR A 205 -18.35 14.94 -13.94
N ILE A 206 -18.70 15.95 -14.77
CA ILE A 206 -19.36 15.73 -16.06
C ILE A 206 -18.32 15.20 -17.02
N THR A 207 -18.54 14.01 -17.58
CA THR A 207 -17.61 13.34 -18.51
C THR A 207 -17.90 13.65 -19.97
N THR A 208 -19.16 13.86 -20.30
CA THR A 208 -19.63 14.33 -21.62
C THR A 208 -21.01 14.98 -21.49
N ARG A 209 -21.39 15.88 -22.43
CA ARG A 209 -22.65 16.60 -22.43
C ARG A 209 -23.06 17.06 -23.84
N GLY A 210 -24.31 17.49 -24.00
CA GLY A 210 -24.80 18.07 -25.25
C GLY A 210 -25.20 17.03 -26.28
N HIS A 211 -25.68 15.86 -25.85
CA HIS A 211 -26.13 14.79 -26.74
C HIS A 211 -27.65 14.73 -26.84
N ALA A 212 -28.15 14.57 -28.05
CA ALA A 212 -29.59 14.53 -28.31
C ALA A 212 -30.26 13.23 -27.82
N THR A 213 -29.52 12.14 -27.70
CA THR A 213 -30.03 10.82 -27.28
C THR A 213 -29.12 10.13 -26.26
N TYR A 214 -29.69 9.18 -25.56
CA TYR A 214 -28.95 8.30 -24.65
C TYR A 214 -27.86 7.55 -25.40
N GLU A 215 -28.16 6.98 -26.57
CA GLU A 215 -27.28 6.21 -27.40
C GLU A 215 -26.10 7.06 -27.91
N ALA A 216 -26.34 8.31 -28.26
CA ALA A 216 -25.29 9.25 -28.66
C ALA A 216 -24.31 9.52 -27.47
N THR A 217 -24.84 9.63 -26.24
CA THR A 217 -24.03 9.79 -25.04
C THR A 217 -23.18 8.55 -24.77
N VAL A 218 -23.75 7.37 -24.93
CA VAL A 218 -23.07 6.08 -24.79
C VAL A 218 -21.95 5.94 -25.84
N ALA A 219 -22.21 6.30 -27.09
CA ALA A 219 -21.22 6.28 -28.15
C ALA A 219 -20.05 7.24 -27.87
N ALA A 220 -20.35 8.45 -27.41
CA ALA A 220 -19.31 9.43 -27.03
C ALA A 220 -18.44 8.94 -25.86
N LEU A 221 -19.03 8.30 -24.85
CA LEU A 221 -18.28 7.69 -23.75
C LEU A 221 -17.36 6.56 -24.23
N LYS A 222 -17.87 5.71 -25.12
CA LYS A 222 -17.09 4.61 -25.72
C LYS A 222 -15.90 5.15 -26.52
N ALA A 223 -16.14 6.16 -27.36
CA ALA A 223 -15.09 6.80 -28.15
C ALA A 223 -14.01 7.43 -27.27
N ALA A 224 -14.39 8.19 -26.24
CA ALA A 224 -13.46 8.79 -25.27
C ALA A 224 -12.66 7.74 -24.48
N TYR A 225 -13.28 6.60 -24.17
CA TYR A 225 -12.58 5.49 -23.52
C TYR A 225 -11.57 4.83 -24.45
N GLN A 226 -11.92 4.61 -25.70
CA GLN A 226 -11.04 4.06 -26.72
C GLN A 226 -9.85 4.98 -26.97
N GLU A 227 -10.09 6.29 -27.14
CA GLU A 227 -9.02 7.28 -27.29
C GLU A 227 -8.03 7.28 -26.11
N LYS A 228 -8.55 7.22 -24.88
CA LYS A 228 -7.70 7.09 -23.68
C LYS A 228 -6.89 5.78 -23.67
N ARG A 229 -7.47 4.68 -24.15
CA ARG A 229 -6.74 3.41 -24.25
C ARG A 229 -5.63 3.48 -25.28
N THR A 230 -5.89 4.06 -26.45
CA THR A 230 -4.86 4.25 -27.49
C THR A 230 -3.72 5.14 -26.95
N LYS A 231 -4.03 6.31 -26.40
CA LYS A 231 -3.04 7.19 -25.78
C LYS A 231 -2.24 6.51 -24.65
N LYS A 232 -2.88 5.63 -23.87
CA LYS A 232 -2.20 4.86 -22.81
C LYS A 232 -1.35 3.72 -23.37
N ALA A 233 -1.73 3.15 -24.52
CA ALA A 233 -0.93 2.13 -25.20
C ALA A 233 0.35 2.72 -25.82
N ASP A 234 0.27 3.96 -26.32
CA ASP A 234 1.39 4.68 -26.92
C ASP A 234 2.36 5.27 -25.86
N THR A 235 1.98 5.28 -24.59
CA THR A 235 2.87 5.72 -23.51
C THR A 235 3.80 4.55 -23.13
N PRO A 236 5.13 4.69 -23.28
CA PRO A 236 6.06 3.66 -22.85
C PRO A 236 5.81 3.31 -21.38
N LYS A 237 5.53 2.06 -21.10
CA LYS A 237 5.42 1.58 -19.72
C LYS A 237 6.81 1.33 -19.20
N MET A 238 7.05 1.74 -17.95
CA MET A 238 8.23 1.34 -17.21
C MET A 238 8.31 -0.19 -17.23
N PRO A 239 9.44 -0.79 -17.61
CA PRO A 239 9.59 -2.24 -17.60
C PRO A 239 9.43 -2.79 -16.17
N PRO A 240 9.11 -4.07 -16.00
CA PRO A 240 9.14 -4.70 -14.70
C PRO A 240 10.57 -4.67 -14.13
N MET A 241 10.70 -4.74 -12.81
CA MET A 241 12.00 -4.91 -12.17
C MET A 241 12.70 -6.15 -12.70
N TYR A 242 14.01 -6.08 -12.83
CA TYR A 242 14.82 -7.22 -13.24
C TYR A 242 14.70 -8.34 -12.22
N ARG A 243 14.27 -9.52 -12.66
CA ARG A 243 14.16 -10.74 -11.84
C ARG A 243 14.52 -11.95 -12.70
N GLU A 244 15.27 -12.87 -12.13
CA GLU A 244 15.63 -14.11 -12.80
C GLU A 244 14.45 -15.07 -12.93
N ARG A 245 14.51 -15.91 -13.95
CA ARG A 245 13.62 -17.06 -14.05
C ARG A 245 14.10 -18.17 -13.13
N LEU A 246 13.18 -19.00 -12.67
CA LEU A 246 13.50 -20.08 -11.73
C LEU A 246 14.59 -21.02 -12.24
N GLU A 247 14.60 -21.26 -13.56
CA GLU A 247 15.58 -22.14 -14.22
C GLU A 247 16.96 -21.48 -14.44
N GLU A 248 17.04 -20.16 -14.30
CA GLU A 248 18.26 -19.36 -14.55
C GLU A 248 18.96 -18.92 -13.24
N ILE A 249 18.41 -19.32 -12.10
CA ILE A 249 18.92 -18.93 -10.79
C ILE A 249 20.33 -19.46 -10.57
N VAL A 250 21.24 -18.57 -10.23
CA VAL A 250 22.63 -18.88 -9.90
C VAL A 250 22.86 -18.73 -8.40
N ARG A 251 23.58 -19.69 -7.82
CA ARG A 251 24.08 -19.64 -6.45
C ARG A 251 25.53 -20.12 -6.43
N GLU A 252 26.46 -19.21 -6.12
CA GLU A 252 27.91 -19.43 -6.21
C GLU A 252 28.63 -18.81 -5.01
N GLY A 253 29.84 -19.33 -4.70
CA GLY A 253 30.68 -18.81 -3.63
C GLY A 253 30.15 -19.05 -2.21
N LEU A 254 29.14 -19.90 -2.07
CA LEU A 254 28.45 -20.20 -0.82
C LEU A 254 28.49 -21.70 -0.51
N PRO A 255 28.56 -22.10 0.78
CA PRO A 255 28.58 -23.52 1.15
C PRO A 255 27.24 -24.19 0.79
N THR A 256 27.30 -25.50 0.59
CA THR A 256 26.09 -26.31 0.41
C THR A 256 25.25 -26.24 1.68
N ARG A 257 23.96 -25.94 1.55
CA ARG A 257 23.06 -25.72 2.68
C ARG A 257 22.14 -26.89 2.99
N ARG A 258 22.04 -27.84 2.09
CA ARG A 258 21.13 -28.98 2.18
C ARG A 258 21.75 -30.23 1.59
N ASP A 259 21.31 -31.36 2.08
CA ASP A 259 21.64 -32.70 1.54
C ASP A 259 20.39 -33.26 0.84
N GLY A 260 20.25 -32.95 -0.44
CA GLY A 260 19.07 -33.30 -1.25
C GLY A 260 17.92 -32.28 -1.18
N SER A 261 16.72 -32.77 -1.41
CA SER A 261 15.49 -31.95 -1.43
C SER A 261 14.95 -31.71 -0.02
N VAL A 262 14.46 -30.51 0.24
CA VAL A 262 13.96 -30.06 1.54
C VAL A 262 12.47 -30.34 1.65
N THR A 263 11.98 -30.66 2.85
CA THR A 263 10.54 -30.75 3.12
C THR A 263 10.00 -29.43 3.68
N PRO A 264 8.70 -29.13 3.51
CA PRO A 264 8.10 -27.96 4.12
C PRO A 264 8.21 -27.92 5.65
N GLU A 265 8.14 -29.08 6.30
CA GLU A 265 8.29 -29.21 7.75
C GLU A 265 9.69 -28.78 8.22
N ALA A 266 10.73 -29.06 7.41
CA ALA A 266 12.10 -28.65 7.72
C ALA A 266 12.22 -27.13 7.85
N PHE A 267 11.42 -26.32 7.11
CA PHE A 267 11.38 -24.87 7.27
C PHE A 267 10.89 -24.43 8.65
N ILE A 268 9.93 -25.17 9.22
CA ILE A 268 9.41 -24.89 10.56
C ILE A 268 10.47 -25.25 11.60
N GLU A 269 11.10 -26.39 11.44
CA GLU A 269 12.09 -26.89 12.39
C GLU A 269 13.38 -26.03 12.38
N GLU A 270 13.91 -25.70 11.20
CA GLU A 270 15.18 -25.00 11.06
C GLU A 270 15.09 -23.49 11.29
N PHE A 271 14.05 -22.85 10.76
CA PHE A 271 13.91 -21.40 10.79
C PHE A 271 12.89 -20.91 11.80
N GLY A 272 12.11 -21.79 12.40
CA GLY A 272 11.04 -21.42 13.32
C GLY A 272 9.87 -20.73 12.64
N PHE A 273 9.69 -20.87 11.33
CA PHE A 273 8.53 -20.28 10.64
C PHE A 273 7.24 -20.87 11.14
N ARG A 274 6.21 -20.02 11.26
CA ARG A 274 4.90 -20.42 11.75
C ARG A 274 4.23 -21.47 10.86
N GLY A 275 4.52 -21.49 9.58
CA GLY A 275 4.01 -22.45 8.63
C GLY A 275 4.37 -22.15 7.19
N VAL A 276 4.07 -23.08 6.29
CA VAL A 276 4.32 -23.00 4.86
C VAL A 276 3.05 -23.33 4.08
N GLU A 277 2.73 -22.57 3.03
CA GLU A 277 1.54 -22.73 2.18
C GLU A 277 1.93 -22.75 0.71
N PHE A 278 1.35 -23.67 -0.08
CA PHE A 278 1.53 -23.73 -1.53
C PHE A 278 0.26 -23.32 -2.26
N GLY A 279 0.41 -22.56 -3.36
CA GLY A 279 -0.69 -22.17 -4.23
C GLY A 279 -1.11 -23.26 -5.21
N GLU A 280 -2.35 -23.19 -5.66
CA GLU A 280 -2.98 -24.19 -6.55
C GLU A 280 -2.32 -24.30 -7.93
N TRP A 281 -1.64 -23.28 -8.38
CA TRP A 281 -1.13 -23.16 -9.76
C TRP A 281 0.39 -23.27 -9.89
N LEU A 282 1.08 -23.69 -8.84
CA LEU A 282 2.46 -24.12 -8.93
C LEU A 282 2.50 -25.58 -9.41
N PRO A 283 3.08 -25.90 -10.59
CA PRO A 283 3.27 -27.29 -11.01
C PRO A 283 4.12 -28.07 -10.00
N ASP A 284 3.82 -29.33 -9.81
CA ASP A 284 4.47 -30.17 -8.79
C ASP A 284 6.00 -30.17 -8.89
N GLY A 285 6.54 -30.24 -10.11
CA GLY A 285 7.98 -30.18 -10.33
C GLY A 285 8.64 -28.87 -9.92
N GLU A 286 7.93 -27.75 -10.02
CA GLU A 286 8.43 -26.43 -9.62
C GLU A 286 8.31 -26.21 -8.11
N ARG A 287 7.37 -26.86 -7.43
CA ARG A 287 7.18 -26.71 -5.96
C ARG A 287 8.44 -27.10 -5.21
N GLN A 288 9.02 -28.24 -5.56
CA GLN A 288 10.26 -28.69 -4.91
C GLN A 288 11.44 -27.77 -5.21
N MET A 289 11.57 -27.31 -6.46
CA MET A 289 12.63 -26.40 -6.87
C MET A 289 12.54 -25.07 -6.12
N VAL A 290 11.33 -24.49 -6.02
CA VAL A 290 11.09 -23.26 -5.26
C VAL A 290 11.43 -23.44 -3.78
N LEU A 291 11.07 -24.59 -3.20
CA LEU A 291 11.34 -24.89 -1.79
C LEU A 291 12.84 -25.00 -1.53
N ASP A 292 13.56 -25.71 -2.40
CA ASP A 292 14.99 -25.90 -2.31
C ASP A 292 15.78 -24.59 -2.44
N HIS A 293 15.40 -23.74 -3.42
CA HIS A 293 16.02 -22.41 -3.57
C HIS A 293 15.70 -21.47 -2.41
N ALA A 294 14.45 -21.51 -1.91
CA ALA A 294 14.06 -20.71 -0.74
C ALA A 294 14.84 -21.11 0.51
N TRP A 295 15.06 -22.41 0.73
CA TRP A 295 15.89 -22.91 1.82
C TRP A 295 17.30 -22.32 1.76
N ASP A 296 17.95 -22.47 0.61
CA ASP A 296 19.29 -21.95 0.40
C ASP A 296 19.32 -20.43 0.65
N ALA A 297 18.34 -19.69 0.13
CA ALA A 297 18.25 -18.24 0.29
C ALA A 297 18.08 -17.81 1.76
N PHE A 298 17.24 -18.49 2.54
CA PHE A 298 17.09 -18.17 3.97
C PHE A 298 18.32 -18.53 4.79
N CYS A 299 19.03 -19.62 4.45
CA CYS A 299 20.31 -19.92 5.05
C CYS A 299 21.35 -18.82 4.76
N ASP A 300 21.42 -18.36 3.51
CA ASP A 300 22.33 -17.32 3.08
C ASP A 300 21.98 -15.96 3.71
N LEU A 301 20.70 -15.66 3.86
CA LEU A 301 20.23 -14.46 4.56
C LEU A 301 20.65 -14.45 6.03
N ALA A 302 20.47 -15.57 6.74
CA ALA A 302 20.89 -15.69 8.13
C ALA A 302 22.40 -15.45 8.31
N GLU A 303 23.22 -15.97 7.38
CA GLU A 303 24.66 -15.76 7.37
C GLU A 303 25.03 -14.31 7.09
N VAL A 304 24.41 -13.68 6.08
CA VAL A 304 24.63 -12.24 5.79
C VAL A 304 24.27 -11.37 6.99
N LEU A 305 23.20 -11.70 7.69
CA LEU A 305 22.75 -10.97 8.88
C LEU A 305 23.55 -11.33 10.15
N ASP A 306 24.36 -12.38 10.11
CA ASP A 306 25.10 -12.91 11.26
C ASP A 306 24.18 -13.23 12.45
N ILE A 307 23.10 -13.96 12.19
CA ILE A 307 22.09 -14.36 13.17
C ILE A 307 21.82 -15.87 13.12
N PRO A 308 21.34 -16.48 14.22
CA PRO A 308 20.81 -17.83 14.18
C PRO A 308 19.67 -17.96 13.18
N ARG A 309 19.61 -19.06 12.43
CA ARG A 309 18.56 -19.29 11.43
C ARG A 309 17.15 -19.22 12.01
N THR A 310 16.95 -19.71 13.24
CA THR A 310 15.69 -19.62 13.97
C THR A 310 15.23 -18.18 14.22
N SER A 311 16.15 -17.22 14.23
CA SER A 311 15.83 -15.80 14.43
C SER A 311 15.16 -15.14 13.22
N LEU A 312 15.24 -15.77 12.02
CA LEU A 312 14.63 -15.22 10.81
C LEU A 312 13.10 -15.11 10.90
N SER A 313 12.46 -15.97 11.65
CA SER A 313 11.02 -15.92 11.87
C SER A 313 10.57 -14.84 12.87
N LEU A 314 11.50 -14.14 13.53
CA LEU A 314 11.24 -13.21 14.64
C LEU A 314 10.33 -13.83 15.71
N GLY A 315 10.77 -14.98 16.27
CA GLY A 315 10.03 -15.70 17.30
C GLY A 315 8.77 -16.40 16.78
N GLY A 316 8.80 -16.97 15.58
CA GLY A 316 7.68 -17.72 15.00
C GLY A 316 6.57 -16.84 14.40
N ASN A 317 6.81 -15.56 14.19
CA ASN A 317 5.78 -14.66 13.65
C ASN A 317 5.62 -14.77 12.13
N LEU A 318 6.67 -15.11 11.39
CA LEU A 318 6.63 -15.20 9.94
C LEU A 318 6.11 -16.57 9.47
N ALA A 319 5.20 -16.56 8.51
CA ALA A 319 4.82 -17.72 7.71
C ALA A 319 5.19 -17.48 6.23
N LEU A 320 5.37 -18.57 5.49
CA LEU A 320 5.73 -18.53 4.08
C LEU A 320 4.55 -18.98 3.20
N ALA A 321 4.45 -18.40 2.01
CA ALA A 321 3.52 -18.83 1.00
C ALA A 321 4.22 -18.83 -0.38
N PHE A 322 4.07 -19.89 -1.13
CA PHE A 322 4.66 -20.05 -2.45
C PHE A 322 3.55 -20.10 -3.50
N GLY A 323 3.39 -19.03 -4.28
CA GLY A 323 2.37 -18.94 -5.33
C GLY A 323 0.91 -19.01 -4.84
N ALA A 324 0.67 -18.92 -3.52
CA ALA A 324 -0.65 -19.11 -2.93
C ALA A 324 -1.50 -17.83 -2.95
N ARG A 325 -0.88 -16.66 -3.12
CA ARG A 325 -1.51 -15.37 -2.88
C ARG A 325 -1.11 -14.33 -3.93
N GLY A 326 -1.97 -13.36 -4.17
CA GLY A 326 -1.70 -12.19 -5.00
C GLY A 326 -2.18 -12.29 -6.45
N ASN A 327 -2.34 -11.11 -7.07
CA ASN A 327 -2.79 -10.94 -8.45
C ASN A 327 -1.70 -10.20 -9.24
N GLY A 328 -0.70 -10.94 -9.73
CA GLY A 328 0.29 -10.39 -10.68
C GLY A 328 1.44 -9.59 -10.06
N GLN A 329 1.68 -9.71 -8.74
CA GLN A 329 2.88 -9.19 -8.07
C GLN A 329 3.99 -10.24 -8.09
N ALA A 330 5.26 -9.79 -8.10
CA ALA A 330 6.41 -10.69 -8.10
C ALA A 330 6.54 -11.45 -6.78
N ALA A 331 6.51 -10.72 -5.68
CA ALA A 331 6.40 -11.18 -4.31
C ALA A 331 5.66 -10.11 -3.51
N HIS A 332 5.21 -10.40 -2.31
CA HIS A 332 4.70 -9.41 -1.40
C HIS A 332 4.66 -9.94 0.04
N TYR A 333 4.93 -9.06 0.97
CA TYR A 333 4.71 -9.29 2.38
C TYR A 333 3.29 -8.81 2.76
N GLU A 334 2.55 -9.65 3.49
CA GLU A 334 1.24 -9.31 4.05
C GLU A 334 1.38 -8.94 5.53
N PRO A 335 1.47 -7.65 5.90
CA PRO A 335 1.76 -7.23 7.28
C PRO A 335 0.78 -7.79 8.30
N LEU A 336 -0.52 -7.79 7.96
CA LEU A 336 -1.58 -8.20 8.86
C LEU A 336 -1.59 -9.70 9.17
N ARG A 337 -0.97 -10.49 8.32
CA ARG A 337 -0.91 -11.95 8.45
C ARG A 337 0.49 -12.42 8.78
N ALA A 338 1.45 -11.52 8.70
CA ALA A 338 2.88 -11.83 8.75
C ALA A 338 3.21 -13.03 7.85
N VAL A 339 2.77 -12.94 6.59
CA VAL A 339 3.02 -13.95 5.56
C VAL A 339 3.84 -13.34 4.44
N PHE A 340 4.94 -13.98 4.13
CA PHE A 340 5.76 -13.67 2.98
C PHE A 340 5.36 -14.57 1.82
N ASN A 341 4.87 -13.98 0.74
CA ASN A 341 4.46 -14.71 -0.45
C ASN A 341 5.43 -14.48 -1.61
N VAL A 342 5.95 -15.57 -2.15
CA VAL A 342 6.79 -15.59 -3.36
C VAL A 342 5.95 -16.10 -4.53
N SER A 343 5.83 -15.30 -5.59
CA SER A 343 5.10 -15.73 -6.79
C SER A 343 5.97 -16.60 -7.69
N ARG A 344 5.31 -17.40 -8.55
CA ARG A 344 5.96 -18.31 -9.48
C ARG A 344 6.86 -17.61 -10.51
N LEU A 345 6.36 -16.54 -11.12
CA LEU A 345 6.95 -16.02 -12.37
C LEU A 345 8.03 -14.96 -12.16
N SER A 346 8.08 -14.34 -10.98
CA SER A 346 8.92 -13.16 -10.75
C SER A 346 9.35 -13.04 -9.29
N GLY A 347 9.16 -14.09 -8.48
CA GLY A 347 9.46 -14.06 -7.04
C GLY A 347 10.92 -14.28 -6.70
N ALA A 348 11.66 -14.96 -7.57
CA ALA A 348 13.08 -15.15 -7.42
C ALA A 348 13.80 -13.79 -7.36
N GLY A 349 14.76 -13.65 -6.46
CA GLY A 349 15.50 -12.41 -6.24
C GLY A 349 14.74 -11.34 -5.42
N SER A 350 13.57 -11.66 -4.89
CA SER A 350 12.79 -10.73 -4.07
C SER A 350 12.78 -11.07 -2.58
N VAL A 351 13.42 -12.16 -2.17
CA VAL A 351 13.36 -12.62 -0.77
C VAL A 351 13.90 -11.57 0.20
N ALA A 352 15.03 -10.96 -0.11
CA ALA A 352 15.61 -9.91 0.72
C ALA A 352 14.68 -8.66 0.78
N HIS A 353 14.07 -8.27 -0.32
CA HIS A 353 13.14 -7.14 -0.37
C HIS A 353 11.94 -7.33 0.56
N GLU A 354 11.27 -8.47 0.44
CA GLU A 354 10.08 -8.79 1.25
C GLU A 354 10.45 -9.02 2.73
N TYR A 355 11.63 -9.55 3.00
CA TYR A 355 12.15 -9.66 4.36
C TYR A 355 12.41 -8.27 4.96
N GLY A 356 12.88 -7.32 4.16
CA GLY A 356 12.99 -5.91 4.55
C GLY A 356 11.65 -5.32 4.99
N HIS A 357 10.57 -5.59 4.25
CA HIS A 357 9.22 -5.20 4.66
C HIS A 357 8.76 -5.86 5.96
N PHE A 358 9.07 -7.16 6.13
CA PHE A 358 8.75 -7.86 7.37
C PHE A 358 9.49 -7.27 8.57
N LEU A 359 10.79 -7.01 8.41
CA LEU A 359 11.60 -6.41 9.47
C LEU A 359 11.13 -5.00 9.82
N ASP A 360 10.86 -4.16 8.83
CA ASP A 360 10.29 -2.82 9.00
C ASP A 360 8.97 -2.87 9.77
N HIS A 361 8.09 -3.81 9.42
CA HIS A 361 6.84 -4.03 10.11
C HIS A 361 7.03 -4.31 11.60
N TYR A 362 7.92 -5.22 11.94
CA TYR A 362 8.13 -5.60 13.34
C TYR A 362 9.00 -4.62 14.13
N ALA A 363 9.94 -3.94 13.49
CA ALA A 363 10.71 -2.87 14.12
C ALA A 363 9.82 -1.66 14.44
N GLY A 364 8.84 -1.37 13.59
CA GLY A 364 7.96 -0.23 13.72
C GLY A 364 6.96 -0.34 14.85
N GLN A 365 6.36 -1.51 15.12
CA GLN A 365 5.26 -1.61 16.09
C GLN A 365 4.83 -2.96 16.58
N LYS A 366 4.36 -2.94 17.85
CA LYS A 366 3.46 -3.94 18.44
C LYS A 366 2.01 -3.46 18.59
N GLU A 367 1.70 -2.17 18.42
CA GLU A 367 0.41 -1.59 18.73
C GLU A 367 -0.27 -0.97 17.52
N TYR A 368 -1.57 -1.22 17.37
CA TYR A 368 -2.42 -0.57 16.39
C TYR A 368 -2.58 0.90 16.72
N ILE A 369 -2.08 1.78 15.85
CA ILE A 369 -2.34 3.20 15.91
C ILE A 369 -3.33 3.55 14.79
N PRO A 370 -4.58 3.87 15.12
CA PRO A 370 -5.54 4.33 14.12
C PRO A 370 -5.04 5.61 13.46
N SER A 371 -5.15 5.70 12.13
CA SER A 371 -4.85 6.92 11.39
C SER A 371 -5.68 8.09 11.94
N GLN A 372 -5.03 9.16 12.37
CA GLN A 372 -5.72 10.34 12.91
C GLN A 372 -6.55 11.09 11.85
N ASN A 373 -6.35 10.81 10.57
CA ASN A 373 -6.97 11.56 9.47
C ASN A 373 -8.21 10.90 8.85
N GLY A 374 -8.72 9.80 9.44
CA GLY A 374 -10.01 9.21 9.03
C GLY A 374 -10.08 8.74 7.57
N SER A 375 -8.98 8.71 6.85
CA SER A 375 -8.88 8.24 5.46
C SER A 375 -8.55 6.75 5.41
N ILE A 376 -9.36 5.93 6.06
CA ILE A 376 -9.27 4.46 5.96
C ILE A 376 -9.90 3.96 4.64
N ALA A 377 -10.17 4.84 3.71
CA ALA A 377 -10.67 4.44 2.39
C ALA A 377 -9.72 3.50 1.63
N SER A 378 -8.50 3.30 2.13
CA SER A 378 -7.49 2.43 1.54
C SER A 378 -6.97 1.32 2.45
N GLY A 379 -7.49 1.16 3.66
CA GLY A 379 -6.93 0.20 4.62
C GLY A 379 -5.52 0.55 5.10
N SER A 380 -5.08 1.79 4.90
CA SER A 380 -3.68 2.21 5.02
C SER A 380 -3.33 2.93 6.33
N GLY A 381 -4.19 2.95 7.31
CA GLY A 381 -3.90 3.47 8.64
C GLY A 381 -2.70 2.80 9.31
N TRP A 382 -2.38 1.62 8.90
CA TRP A 382 -1.29 0.79 9.38
C TRP A 382 0.09 1.25 8.99
N TYR A 383 0.24 1.84 7.84
CA TYR A 383 1.54 2.08 7.22
C TYR A 383 2.23 3.31 7.77
N GLU A 384 1.55 4.10 8.58
CA GLU A 384 2.18 5.20 9.30
C GLU A 384 3.12 4.73 10.41
N TRP A 385 2.95 3.51 10.87
CA TRP A 385 3.78 2.96 11.94
C TRP A 385 5.09 2.32 11.45
N SER A 386 5.18 1.87 10.24
CA SER A 386 6.44 1.46 9.61
C SER A 386 7.44 2.62 9.48
N LEU A 387 7.04 3.81 9.89
CA LEU A 387 7.87 4.99 10.10
C LEU A 387 7.96 5.28 11.58
N PRO A 388 8.77 4.57 12.34
CA PRO A 388 8.94 4.88 13.73
C PRO A 388 9.51 6.30 13.84
N ARG A 389 8.78 7.16 14.50
CA ARG A 389 9.36 8.36 15.07
C ARG A 389 10.11 7.95 16.34
N ALA A 390 11.18 8.68 16.67
CA ALA A 390 11.89 8.47 17.93
C ALA A 390 10.87 8.32 19.09
N GLY A 391 11.00 7.26 19.87
CA GLY A 391 10.07 6.92 20.96
C GLY A 391 8.84 6.08 20.58
N ARG A 392 8.60 5.76 19.30
CA ARG A 392 7.51 4.87 18.88
C ARG A 392 7.91 3.42 18.68
N LEU A 393 9.17 3.09 18.77
CA LEU A 393 9.66 1.71 18.66
C LEU A 393 9.31 0.88 19.89
N GLY A 394 8.04 0.89 20.28
CA GLY A 394 7.37 0.03 21.25
C GLY A 394 8.26 -0.78 22.19
N GLY A 395 9.15 -0.12 22.98
CA GLY A 395 10.04 -0.79 23.91
C GLY A 395 11.28 -1.46 23.31
N LEU A 396 11.69 -1.19 22.07
CA LEU A 396 12.99 -1.59 21.54
C LEU A 396 14.15 -0.75 22.13
N GLY A 397 13.81 0.33 22.80
CA GLY A 397 14.76 1.21 23.45
C GLY A 397 15.23 2.40 22.60
N PRO A 398 15.78 3.44 23.24
CA PRO A 398 16.15 4.69 22.57
C PRO A 398 17.30 4.54 21.58
N GLU A 399 18.24 3.61 21.81
CA GLU A 399 19.39 3.38 20.93
C GLU A 399 18.96 2.86 19.56
N LEU A 400 18.12 1.82 19.54
CA LEU A 400 17.59 1.26 18.29
C LEU A 400 16.68 2.25 17.57
N ALA A 401 15.90 3.04 18.31
CA ALA A 401 15.13 4.13 17.73
C ALA A 401 16.04 5.16 17.03
N ALA A 402 17.14 5.55 17.66
CA ALA A 402 18.10 6.48 17.07
C ALA A 402 18.82 5.89 15.84
N MET A 403 19.12 4.58 15.85
CA MET A 403 19.69 3.89 14.67
C MET A 403 18.69 3.91 13.50
N TRP A 404 17.43 3.63 13.77
CA TRP A 404 16.37 3.70 12.76
C TRP A 404 16.20 5.10 12.20
N ASP A 405 16.11 6.11 13.05
CA ASP A 405 15.97 7.50 12.63
C ASP A 405 17.16 7.94 11.76
N ARG A 406 18.38 7.54 12.14
CA ARG A 406 19.58 7.77 11.33
C ARG A 406 19.50 7.11 9.96
N MET A 407 19.08 5.84 9.93
CA MET A 407 18.88 5.10 8.68
C MET A 407 17.91 5.84 7.75
N MET A 408 16.75 6.21 8.26
CA MET A 408 15.71 6.90 7.48
C MET A 408 16.12 8.32 7.08
N GLU A 409 16.88 9.01 7.92
CA GLU A 409 17.48 10.30 7.57
C GLU A 409 18.49 10.13 6.44
N THR A 410 19.37 9.13 6.50
CA THR A 410 20.38 8.86 5.45
C THR A 410 19.73 8.48 4.12
N ILE A 411 18.63 7.71 4.15
CA ILE A 411 17.84 7.42 2.93
C ILE A 411 17.31 8.70 2.28
N ARG A 412 16.87 9.68 3.06
CA ARG A 412 16.14 10.85 2.57
C ARG A 412 17.01 12.07 2.36
N MET A 413 18.05 12.23 3.17
CA MET A 413 18.80 13.46 3.27
C MET A 413 20.29 13.17 3.17
N ARG A 414 21.02 14.11 2.57
CA ARG A 414 22.47 14.14 2.57
C ARG A 414 23.00 15.53 2.91
N ARG A 415 24.26 15.63 3.21
CA ARG A 415 24.95 16.92 3.27
C ARG A 415 25.53 17.21 1.91
N LEU A 416 25.31 18.43 1.43
CA LEU A 416 25.98 18.92 0.23
C LEU A 416 27.49 18.97 0.49
N SER A 417 28.27 18.65 -0.53
CA SER A 417 29.69 18.99 -0.52
C SER A 417 29.86 20.50 -0.43
N ARG A 418 31.07 20.96 -0.14
CA ARG A 418 31.35 22.38 -0.08
C ARG A 418 31.04 23.10 -1.41
N ASP A 419 31.49 22.49 -2.51
CA ASP A 419 31.28 23.04 -3.84
C ASP A 419 29.81 23.04 -4.25
N GLU A 420 29.08 21.96 -3.97
CA GLU A 420 27.64 21.87 -4.21
C GLU A 420 26.87 22.94 -3.40
N HIS A 421 27.26 23.16 -2.14
CA HIS A 421 26.60 24.18 -1.32
C HIS A 421 26.84 25.57 -1.87
N LEU A 422 28.08 25.88 -2.28
CA LEU A 422 28.40 27.16 -2.93
C LEU A 422 27.62 27.33 -4.23
N ALA A 423 27.60 26.31 -5.08
CA ALA A 423 26.82 26.31 -6.32
C ALA A 423 25.32 26.52 -6.08
N ALA A 424 24.77 25.90 -5.03
CA ALA A 424 23.38 26.10 -4.65
C ALA A 424 23.09 27.53 -4.17
N LEU A 425 24.02 28.15 -3.43
CA LEU A 425 23.91 29.56 -3.03
C LEU A 425 24.03 30.50 -4.24
N ASP A 426 24.95 30.22 -5.15
CA ASP A 426 25.11 30.98 -6.40
C ASP A 426 23.87 30.88 -7.29
N SER A 427 23.28 29.69 -7.40
CA SER A 427 22.01 29.49 -8.11
C SER A 427 20.87 30.32 -7.50
N LYS A 428 20.78 30.40 -6.17
CA LYS A 428 19.76 31.22 -5.48
C LYS A 428 20.02 32.74 -5.71
N ILE A 429 21.26 33.16 -5.69
CA ILE A 429 21.62 34.56 -5.99
C ILE A 429 21.18 34.90 -7.41
N ASN A 430 21.53 34.05 -8.38
CA ASN A 430 21.16 34.24 -9.79
C ASN A 430 19.65 34.23 -10.00
N TYR A 431 18.93 33.37 -9.27
CA TYR A 431 17.47 33.32 -9.30
C TYR A 431 16.85 34.67 -8.84
N HIS A 432 17.27 35.19 -7.68
CA HIS A 432 16.76 36.45 -7.17
C HIS A 432 17.14 37.61 -8.08
N ALA A 433 18.39 37.67 -8.56
CA ALA A 433 18.86 38.69 -9.51
C ALA A 433 18.06 38.68 -10.83
N GLY A 434 17.81 37.50 -11.39
CA GLY A 434 17.00 37.34 -12.59
C GLY A 434 15.55 37.80 -12.40
N ARG A 435 14.95 37.49 -11.25
CA ARG A 435 13.59 37.95 -10.90
C ARG A 435 13.54 39.48 -10.77
N ILE A 436 14.50 40.04 -10.06
CA ILE A 436 14.63 41.52 -9.91
C ILE A 436 14.70 42.16 -11.28
N ALA A 437 15.60 41.71 -12.16
CA ALA A 437 15.77 42.27 -13.49
C ALA A 437 14.47 42.15 -14.33
N SER A 438 13.83 41.00 -14.32
CA SER A 438 12.59 40.74 -15.07
C SER A 438 11.45 41.65 -14.60
N GLU A 439 11.22 41.73 -13.29
CA GLU A 439 10.10 42.49 -12.74
C GLU A 439 10.37 44.00 -12.74
N THR A 440 11.65 44.43 -12.68
CA THR A 440 12.03 45.84 -12.93
C THR A 440 11.66 46.25 -14.34
N LYS A 441 12.03 45.46 -15.34
CA LYS A 441 11.67 45.72 -16.74
C LYS A 441 10.15 45.75 -16.95
N ARG A 442 9.42 44.84 -16.27
CA ARG A 442 7.96 44.83 -16.31
C ARG A 442 7.35 46.07 -15.68
N LEU A 443 7.90 46.54 -14.56
CA LEU A 443 7.47 47.78 -13.90
C LEU A 443 7.73 49.00 -14.77
N GLU A 444 8.92 49.11 -15.38
CA GLU A 444 9.28 50.20 -16.32
C GLU A 444 8.33 50.24 -17.52
N THR A 445 8.05 49.06 -18.13
CA THR A 445 7.09 48.94 -19.25
C THR A 445 5.69 49.38 -18.84
N PHE A 446 5.25 49.00 -17.65
CA PHE A 446 3.94 49.36 -17.11
C PHE A 446 3.83 50.87 -16.90
N ILE A 447 4.85 51.50 -16.33
CA ILE A 447 4.91 52.95 -16.14
C ILE A 447 4.89 53.66 -17.49
N ALA A 448 5.75 53.24 -18.42
CA ALA A 448 5.85 53.84 -19.76
C ALA A 448 4.54 53.76 -20.57
N SER A 449 3.71 52.73 -20.30
CA SER A 449 2.41 52.58 -20.95
C SER A 449 1.26 53.35 -20.29
N GLY A 450 1.56 54.24 -19.34
CA GLY A 450 0.53 54.98 -18.57
C GLY A 450 -0.26 54.11 -17.62
N GLY A 451 0.29 52.95 -17.20
CA GLY A 451 -0.35 51.98 -16.35
C GLY A 451 -0.72 52.52 -14.95
N GLU A 452 0.03 53.50 -14.44
CA GLU A 452 -0.22 54.16 -13.14
C GLU A 452 -1.61 54.82 -13.04
N GLN A 453 -2.10 55.35 -14.15
CA GLN A 453 -3.45 55.92 -14.19
C GLN A 453 -4.53 54.85 -14.16
N ARG A 454 -4.22 53.64 -14.64
CA ARG A 454 -5.14 52.47 -14.68
C ARG A 454 -5.14 51.68 -13.39
N ASP A 455 -3.97 51.53 -12.75
CA ASP A 455 -3.84 50.82 -11.45
C ASP A 455 -2.81 51.52 -10.56
N ARG A 456 -3.30 52.42 -9.70
CA ARG A 456 -2.46 53.18 -8.75
C ARG A 456 -1.81 52.32 -7.67
N LYS A 457 -2.30 51.09 -7.44
CA LYS A 457 -1.76 50.20 -6.41
C LYS A 457 -0.63 49.30 -6.94
N PHE A 458 -0.52 49.14 -8.25
CA PHE A 458 0.45 48.21 -8.85
C PHE A 458 1.90 48.63 -8.57
N VAL A 459 2.24 49.89 -8.84
CA VAL A 459 3.62 50.42 -8.70
C VAL A 459 4.14 50.30 -7.25
N PRO A 460 3.43 50.78 -6.21
CA PRO A 460 3.90 50.64 -4.83
C PRO A 460 4.05 49.19 -4.41
N LYS A 461 3.11 48.31 -4.84
CA LYS A 461 3.15 46.87 -4.55
C LYS A 461 4.38 46.22 -5.19
N MET A 462 4.64 46.52 -6.46
CA MET A 462 5.77 45.95 -7.19
C MET A 462 7.12 46.46 -6.62
N GLN A 463 7.21 47.74 -6.26
CA GLN A 463 8.40 48.30 -5.60
C GLN A 463 8.66 47.66 -4.24
N ALA A 464 7.59 47.40 -3.45
CA ALA A 464 7.71 46.70 -2.17
C ALA A 464 8.21 45.26 -2.38
N TRP A 465 7.69 44.58 -3.39
CA TRP A 465 8.12 43.24 -3.76
C TRP A 465 9.61 43.24 -4.21
N LEU A 466 10.03 44.17 -5.08
CA LEU A 466 11.42 44.30 -5.51
C LEU A 466 12.37 44.52 -4.33
N ARG A 467 11.99 45.36 -3.35
CA ARG A 467 12.77 45.54 -2.12
C ARG A 467 12.89 44.23 -1.32
N GLY A 468 11.81 43.42 -1.26
CA GLY A 468 11.83 42.10 -0.62
C GLY A 468 12.79 41.13 -1.30
N GLU A 469 12.76 41.07 -2.64
CA GLU A 469 13.66 40.21 -3.42
C GLU A 469 15.14 40.66 -3.29
N ALA A 470 15.41 41.95 -3.31
CA ALA A 470 16.75 42.47 -3.10
C ALA A 470 17.29 42.18 -1.69
N ALA A 471 16.45 42.27 -0.69
CA ALA A 471 16.82 41.87 0.68
C ALA A 471 17.10 40.34 0.79
N ALA A 472 16.31 39.52 0.09
CA ALA A 472 16.53 38.07 0.01
C ALA A 472 17.86 37.76 -0.68
N GLU A 473 18.14 38.37 -1.83
CA GLU A 473 19.43 38.22 -2.54
C GLU A 473 20.60 38.58 -1.63
N LYS A 474 20.54 39.75 -1.00
CA LYS A 474 21.57 40.21 -0.05
C LYS A 474 21.81 39.22 1.07
N SER A 475 20.74 38.64 1.63
CA SER A 475 20.83 37.63 2.67
C SER A 475 21.52 36.35 2.19
N VAL A 476 21.24 35.91 0.94
CA VAL A 476 21.92 34.75 0.36
C VAL A 476 23.39 35.02 0.11
N ARG A 477 23.76 36.21 -0.39
CA ARG A 477 25.16 36.63 -0.58
C ARG A 477 25.94 36.63 0.76
N ALA A 478 25.35 37.19 1.80
CA ALA A 478 25.97 37.20 3.13
C ALA A 478 26.20 35.79 3.66
N ARG A 479 25.23 34.88 3.49
CA ARG A 479 25.38 33.44 3.85
C ARG A 479 26.50 32.79 3.04
N ARG A 480 26.59 33.06 1.74
CA ARG A 480 27.64 32.53 0.89
C ARG A 480 29.03 32.99 1.36
N GLU A 481 29.18 34.26 1.69
CA GLU A 481 30.43 34.83 2.18
C GLU A 481 30.81 34.23 3.55
N ALA A 482 29.85 34.12 4.48
CA ALA A 482 30.07 33.47 5.78
C ALA A 482 30.52 32.02 5.63
N PHE A 483 29.93 31.29 4.68
CA PHE A 483 30.31 29.90 4.40
C PHE A 483 31.71 29.80 3.78
N LEU A 484 32.07 30.72 2.88
CA LEU A 484 33.41 30.78 2.30
C LEU A 484 34.48 31.04 3.36
N ASN A 485 34.20 31.95 4.29
CA ASN A 485 35.15 32.39 5.33
C ASN A 485 35.27 31.36 6.49
N ASN A 486 34.42 30.34 6.53
CA ASN A 486 34.49 29.29 7.54
C ASN A 486 34.55 27.90 6.91
N PRO A 487 35.77 27.34 6.69
CA PRO A 487 35.96 26.02 6.12
C PRO A 487 35.34 24.86 6.93
N SER A 488 35.14 25.04 8.24
CA SER A 488 34.60 24.02 9.13
C SER A 488 33.06 23.89 9.08
N LEU A 489 32.37 24.84 8.43
CA LEU A 489 30.91 24.73 8.34
C LEU A 489 30.50 23.58 7.42
N PRO A 490 29.62 22.69 7.90
CA PRO A 490 29.10 21.62 7.07
C PRO A 490 28.21 22.19 5.95
N GLY A 491 28.18 21.50 4.84
CA GLY A 491 27.23 21.81 3.77
C GLY A 491 25.78 21.75 4.23
N ALA A 492 24.91 22.44 3.52
CA ALA A 492 23.48 22.39 3.83
C ALA A 492 22.92 20.97 3.66
N ALA A 493 21.87 20.69 4.41
CA ALA A 493 21.08 19.49 4.17
C ALA A 493 20.34 19.62 2.84
N ALA A 494 20.35 18.54 2.08
CA ALA A 494 19.64 18.40 0.81
C ALA A 494 18.97 17.02 0.74
N VAL A 495 18.06 16.86 -0.19
CA VAL A 495 17.49 15.54 -0.50
C VAL A 495 18.62 14.64 -0.99
N SER A 496 18.66 13.39 -0.53
CA SER A 496 19.63 12.39 -1.00
C SER A 496 19.44 12.11 -2.50
N HIS A 497 20.49 11.65 -3.16
CA HIS A 497 20.37 11.25 -4.57
C HIS A 497 19.40 10.10 -4.70
N TYR A 498 19.49 9.09 -3.82
CA TYR A 498 18.58 7.95 -3.82
C TYR A 498 17.12 8.39 -3.72
N PHE A 499 16.77 9.23 -2.76
CA PHE A 499 15.38 9.67 -2.61
C PHE A 499 14.92 10.56 -3.77
N SER A 500 15.84 11.39 -4.33
CA SER A 500 15.58 12.19 -5.53
C SER A 500 15.27 11.32 -6.75
N GLU A 501 16.00 10.21 -6.92
CA GLU A 501 15.73 9.24 -8.00
C GLU A 501 14.40 8.53 -7.79
N ALA A 502 14.07 8.13 -6.55
CA ALA A 502 12.78 7.56 -6.20
C ALA A 502 11.61 8.52 -6.51
N LEU A 503 11.80 9.83 -6.31
CA LEU A 503 10.82 10.85 -6.71
C LEU A 503 10.62 10.92 -8.23
N LYS A 504 11.68 10.77 -9.02
CA LYS A 504 11.62 10.80 -10.50
C LYS A 504 10.87 9.58 -11.06
N LEU A 505 11.00 8.42 -10.43
CA LEU A 505 10.25 7.22 -10.81
C LEU A 505 8.74 7.44 -10.73
N GLY A 506 8.28 8.31 -9.85
CA GLY A 506 6.92 8.77 -9.79
C GLY A 506 5.92 7.67 -9.41
N GLY A 507 4.77 7.70 -10.08
CA GLY A 507 3.67 6.77 -9.82
C GLY A 507 2.48 7.47 -9.16
N SER A 508 1.27 7.02 -9.47
CA SER A 508 0.01 7.66 -9.07
C SER A 508 -0.21 7.75 -7.55
N ASN A 509 0.59 7.03 -6.74
CA ASN A 509 0.46 6.97 -5.29
C ASN A 509 1.80 7.16 -4.55
N GLY A 510 2.83 7.70 -5.21
CA GLY A 510 4.13 7.89 -4.57
C GLY A 510 4.79 6.58 -4.09
N TYR A 511 4.57 5.48 -4.79
CA TYR A 511 5.05 4.14 -4.39
C TYR A 511 6.55 4.12 -4.09
N TRP A 512 7.36 4.60 -5.03
CA TRP A 512 8.83 4.53 -4.94
C TRP A 512 9.45 5.36 -3.82
N GLN A 513 8.73 6.40 -3.36
CA GLN A 513 9.18 7.30 -2.29
C GLN A 513 8.61 6.93 -0.91
N ARG A 514 7.80 5.87 -0.82
CA ARG A 514 7.28 5.42 0.45
C ARG A 514 8.44 4.96 1.34
N PRO A 515 8.44 5.33 2.60
CA PRO A 515 9.50 4.93 3.52
C PRO A 515 9.70 3.42 3.61
N THR A 516 8.60 2.65 3.62
CA THR A 516 8.61 1.19 3.58
C THR A 516 9.35 0.64 2.36
N GLU A 517 9.07 1.21 1.17
CA GLU A 517 9.71 0.81 -0.08
C GLU A 517 11.19 1.21 -0.12
N THR A 518 11.50 2.44 0.30
CA THR A 518 12.89 2.92 0.29
C THR A 518 13.76 2.13 1.28
N PHE A 519 13.21 1.75 2.43
CA PHE A 519 13.91 0.89 3.39
C PHE A 519 14.08 -0.53 2.85
N ALA A 520 13.02 -1.17 2.33
CA ALA A 520 13.10 -2.53 1.80
C ALA A 520 14.15 -2.64 0.67
N ARG A 521 14.23 -1.63 -0.22
CA ARG A 521 15.25 -1.56 -1.27
C ARG A 521 16.65 -1.31 -0.74
N ALA A 522 16.77 -0.49 0.29
CA ALA A 522 18.05 -0.30 0.97
C ALA A 522 18.55 -1.58 1.62
N PHE A 523 17.65 -2.34 2.27
CA PHE A 523 17.96 -3.64 2.85
C PHE A 523 18.32 -4.68 1.78
N GLU A 524 17.54 -4.74 0.69
CA GLU A 524 17.83 -5.59 -0.47
C GLU A 524 19.26 -5.33 -1.03
N CYS A 525 19.62 -4.05 -1.22
CA CYS A 525 20.96 -3.67 -1.61
C CYS A 525 22.02 -4.10 -0.59
N ALA A 526 21.73 -3.96 0.69
CA ALA A 526 22.67 -4.31 1.74
C ALA A 526 23.00 -5.81 1.73
N VAL A 527 22.00 -6.66 1.52
CA VAL A 527 22.18 -8.10 1.37
C VAL A 527 23.01 -8.43 0.12
N PHE A 528 22.68 -7.80 -1.02
CA PHE A 528 23.42 -7.99 -2.26
C PHE A 528 24.89 -7.57 -2.14
N ASP A 529 25.15 -6.39 -1.58
CA ASP A 529 26.51 -5.86 -1.42
C ASP A 529 27.34 -6.70 -0.45
N ALA A 530 26.72 -7.26 0.61
CA ALA A 530 27.40 -8.16 1.53
C ALA A 530 27.80 -9.47 0.83
N LEU A 531 26.93 -10.08 0.04
CA LEU A 531 27.25 -11.26 -0.76
C LEU A 531 28.35 -10.96 -1.76
N LYS A 532 28.22 -9.88 -2.52
CA LYS A 532 29.24 -9.48 -3.51
C LYS A 532 30.60 -9.23 -2.87
N LYS A 533 30.65 -8.62 -1.68
CA LYS A 533 31.88 -8.37 -0.94
C LYS A 533 32.57 -9.66 -0.49
N SER A 534 31.81 -10.71 -0.19
CA SER A 534 32.36 -12.05 0.12
C SER A 534 32.69 -12.89 -1.12
N GLY A 535 32.47 -12.37 -2.33
CA GLY A 535 32.64 -13.11 -3.57
C GLY A 535 31.51 -14.13 -3.84
N ALA A 536 30.36 -13.95 -3.21
CA ALA A 536 29.21 -14.83 -3.29
C ALA A 536 28.06 -14.24 -4.13
N ARG A 537 27.21 -15.14 -4.62
CA ARG A 537 26.00 -14.83 -5.36
C ARG A 537 24.87 -15.77 -4.94
N SER A 538 23.67 -15.21 -4.70
CA SER A 538 22.46 -15.96 -4.34
C SER A 538 21.24 -15.30 -4.99
N ASP A 539 20.97 -15.65 -6.24
CA ASP A 539 19.97 -14.95 -7.07
C ASP A 539 18.53 -15.15 -6.59
N TYR A 540 18.23 -16.27 -5.95
CA TYR A 540 16.90 -16.44 -5.36
C TYR A 540 16.68 -15.51 -4.17
N LEU A 541 17.73 -15.24 -3.40
CA LEU A 541 17.70 -14.31 -2.27
C LEU A 541 17.57 -12.86 -2.75
N VAL A 542 18.45 -12.44 -3.65
CA VAL A 542 18.52 -11.07 -4.14
C VAL A 542 19.10 -11.02 -5.56
N HIS A 543 18.39 -10.35 -6.48
CA HIS A 543 18.81 -10.17 -7.86
C HIS A 543 18.26 -8.88 -8.44
N GLY A 544 19.00 -8.28 -9.41
CA GLY A 544 18.55 -7.12 -10.18
C GLY A 544 18.59 -5.81 -9.39
N VAL A 545 19.57 -5.65 -8.51
CA VAL A 545 19.79 -4.43 -7.69
C VAL A 545 21.00 -3.60 -8.14
N GLU A 546 21.61 -3.99 -9.26
CA GLU A 546 22.72 -3.26 -9.85
C GLU A 546 22.20 -1.97 -10.51
N PRO A 547 22.79 -0.81 -10.17
CA PRO A 547 22.28 0.48 -10.67
C PRO A 547 22.31 0.59 -12.20
N GLU A 548 23.24 -0.09 -12.85
CA GLU A 548 23.45 -0.08 -14.30
C GLU A 548 22.26 -0.63 -15.07
N LEU A 549 21.52 -1.57 -14.48
CA LEU A 549 20.31 -2.14 -15.06
C LEU A 549 19.19 -1.09 -15.27
N TYR A 550 19.25 0.01 -14.55
CA TYR A 550 18.24 1.06 -14.53
C TYR A 550 18.72 2.37 -15.18
N ALA A 551 19.84 2.33 -15.88
CA ALA A 551 20.41 3.49 -16.56
C ALA A 551 19.69 3.88 -17.87
N ASP A 552 18.82 3.01 -18.39
CA ASP A 552 18.03 3.30 -19.59
C ASP A 552 17.04 4.45 -19.35
N ALA A 553 16.84 5.29 -20.35
CA ALA A 553 15.91 6.43 -20.33
C ALA A 553 14.43 6.04 -20.05
N ILE A 554 14.05 4.78 -20.21
CA ILE A 554 12.74 4.25 -19.85
C ILE A 554 12.53 4.31 -18.33
N TRP A 555 13.60 4.07 -17.57
CA TRP A 555 13.64 4.28 -16.13
C TRP A 555 13.92 5.76 -15.86
N LYS A 556 12.91 6.53 -15.53
CA LYS A 556 13.03 7.96 -15.25
C LYS A 556 13.92 8.30 -14.05
N GLY A 557 14.28 7.32 -13.26
CA GLY A 557 15.15 7.37 -12.10
C GLY A 557 15.64 5.97 -11.72
N ASN A 558 16.56 5.90 -10.77
CA ASN A 558 17.07 4.62 -10.27
C ASN A 558 16.31 4.17 -9.00
N PRO A 559 15.78 2.94 -8.93
CA PRO A 559 15.07 2.44 -7.76
C PRO A 559 15.99 2.09 -6.59
N TYR A 560 17.30 2.08 -6.78
CA TYR A 560 18.30 1.69 -5.79
C TYR A 560 19.32 2.81 -5.51
N PRO A 561 19.89 2.87 -4.30
CA PRO A 561 20.97 3.80 -4.00
C PRO A 561 22.23 3.49 -4.80
N VAL A 562 23.05 4.52 -5.08
CA VAL A 562 24.28 4.43 -5.87
C VAL A 562 25.45 5.13 -5.19
N GLY A 563 26.70 4.78 -5.56
CA GLY A 563 27.93 5.43 -5.10
C GLY A 563 28.08 5.43 -3.57
N ASP A 564 28.64 6.50 -3.03
CA ASP A 564 28.93 6.65 -1.60
C ASP A 564 27.65 6.60 -0.74
N GLU A 565 26.51 7.08 -1.26
CA GLU A 565 25.24 6.96 -0.57
C GLU A 565 24.82 5.49 -0.40
N ARG A 566 25.09 4.63 -1.40
CA ARG A 566 24.79 3.19 -1.31
C ARG A 566 25.61 2.55 -0.18
N GLU A 567 26.90 2.82 -0.12
CA GLU A 567 27.76 2.27 0.94
C GLU A 567 27.28 2.69 2.33
N ALA A 568 26.99 3.97 2.52
CA ALA A 568 26.49 4.48 3.80
C ALA A 568 25.12 3.88 4.18
N ILE A 569 24.19 3.79 3.24
CA ILE A 569 22.85 3.24 3.46
C ILE A 569 22.88 1.75 3.74
N THR A 570 23.66 0.98 2.96
CA THR A 570 23.72 -0.48 3.10
C THR A 570 24.43 -0.91 4.38
N SER A 571 25.47 -0.19 4.82
CA SER A 571 26.11 -0.41 6.12
C SER A 571 25.11 -0.21 7.26
N LEU A 572 24.40 0.93 7.27
CA LEU A 572 23.40 1.21 8.31
C LEU A 572 22.25 0.19 8.31
N ALA A 573 21.83 -0.30 7.15
CA ALA A 573 20.75 -1.29 7.04
C ALA A 573 21.17 -2.63 7.68
N LEU A 574 22.39 -3.10 7.44
CA LEU A 574 22.91 -4.32 8.07
C LEU A 574 23.08 -4.15 9.58
N ASP A 575 23.72 -3.07 10.02
CA ASP A 575 23.97 -2.80 11.43
C ASP A 575 22.65 -2.72 12.22
N LEU A 576 21.69 -2.02 11.66
CA LEU A 576 20.34 -1.90 12.24
C LEU A 576 19.65 -3.26 12.32
N SER A 577 19.68 -4.05 11.24
CA SER A 577 19.00 -5.35 11.19
C SER A 577 19.61 -6.33 12.20
N ARG A 578 20.94 -6.39 12.29
CA ARG A 578 21.67 -7.20 13.26
C ARG A 578 21.37 -6.80 14.71
N ALA A 579 21.17 -5.50 14.97
CA ALA A 579 20.85 -5.00 16.29
C ALA A 579 19.38 -5.24 16.67
N ILE A 580 18.44 -5.09 15.74
CA ILE A 580 16.99 -5.17 16.00
C ILE A 580 16.52 -6.62 16.15
N ILE A 581 16.94 -7.53 15.27
CA ILE A 581 16.43 -8.90 15.22
C ILE A 581 16.56 -9.62 16.58
N PRO A 582 17.71 -9.66 17.25
CA PRO A 582 17.84 -10.32 18.55
C PRO A 582 16.90 -9.72 19.63
N VAL A 583 16.71 -8.39 19.60
CA VAL A 583 15.85 -7.71 20.57
C VAL A 583 14.37 -8.05 20.34
N ILE A 584 13.95 -8.16 19.08
CA ILE A 584 12.59 -8.59 18.74
C ILE A 584 12.38 -10.04 19.17
N VAL A 585 13.31 -10.95 18.85
CA VAL A 585 13.22 -12.37 19.22
C VAL A 585 13.10 -12.53 20.73
N ALA A 586 13.99 -11.89 21.50
CA ALA A 586 13.96 -11.97 22.96
C ALA A 586 12.64 -11.46 23.57
N LYS A 587 11.98 -10.49 22.98
CA LYS A 587 10.67 -10.02 23.43
C LYS A 587 9.57 -11.04 23.22
N PHE A 588 9.57 -11.75 22.11
CA PHE A 588 8.57 -12.79 21.83
C PHE A 588 8.80 -14.04 22.68
N GLU A 589 10.04 -14.35 23.06
CA GLU A 589 10.35 -15.42 24.01
C GLU A 589 9.84 -15.11 25.42
N GLN A 590 9.84 -13.84 25.83
CA GLN A 590 9.35 -13.39 27.14
C GLN A 590 7.82 -13.24 27.20
N GLU A 591 7.19 -12.92 26.07
CA GLU A 591 5.76 -12.81 25.93
C GLU A 591 5.31 -13.75 24.78
N PRO A 592 5.30 -15.07 25.01
CA PRO A 592 4.81 -15.94 23.94
C PRO A 592 3.36 -15.56 23.64
N GLY A 593 3.16 -15.08 22.41
CA GLY A 593 1.82 -14.84 21.90
C GLY A 593 0.98 -16.10 22.03
N PRO A 594 -0.36 -16.03 22.06
CA PRO A 594 -1.19 -17.21 22.21
C PRO A 594 -0.80 -18.24 21.14
N VAL A 595 -0.28 -19.37 21.60
CA VAL A 595 0.02 -20.52 20.75
C VAL A 595 -1.28 -20.83 19.99
N PRO A 596 -1.30 -20.86 18.67
CA PRO A 596 -2.50 -21.29 17.96
C PRO A 596 -2.82 -22.71 18.43
N ALA A 597 -4.03 -22.92 18.88
CA ALA A 597 -4.49 -24.26 19.20
C ALA A 597 -4.32 -25.18 17.98
N PRO A 598 -3.96 -26.46 18.19
CA PRO A 598 -3.62 -27.40 17.13
C PRO A 598 -4.73 -27.58 16.10
#